data_93e6767b82c4ecab87a6e0259b20b661
#
_entry.id   93e6767b82c4ecab87a6e0259b20b661
#
_cell.length_a   1.000
_cell.length_b   1.000
_cell.length_c   1.000
_cell.angle_alpha   90.00
_cell.angle_beta   90.00
_cell.angle_gamma   90.00
#
_symmetry.space_group_name_H-M   'P 1'
#
loop_
_entity.id
_entity.type
_entity.pdbx_description
1 polymer ?
#
loop_
_entity_poly.entity_id
_entity_poly.type
_entity_poly.pdbx_seq_one_letter_code
_entity_poly.pdbx_strand_id
1 'polypeptide(L)' 'MYLTAHCTLCEKALEQLFEIDIPSGLKVTTKDISVSAALVEEFGERIPVLQCDDLELEAPFDKDQLEAWISSLPRF' A
#
# COMPACT_ATOMS: atom_id res chain seq x y z
N MET A 1 -3.74 -0.79 -2.64
CA MET A 1 -3.28 0.03 -1.49
C MET A 1 -4.46 0.76 -0.87
N TYR A 2 -4.61 0.62 0.42
CA TYR A 2 -5.64 1.34 1.16
C TYR A 2 -5.09 2.69 1.62
N LEU A 3 -5.84 3.75 1.37
CA LEU A 3 -5.42 5.12 1.70
C LEU A 3 -6.65 5.99 1.97
N THR A 4 -6.42 7.25 2.30
CA THR A 4 -7.48 8.24 2.39
C THR A 4 -6.95 9.60 1.90
N ALA A 5 -7.86 10.55 1.67
CA ALA A 5 -7.49 11.92 1.32
C ALA A 5 -6.76 12.60 2.49
N HIS A 6 -5.93 13.59 2.18
CA HIS A 6 -5.16 14.37 3.18
C HIS A 6 -4.24 13.54 4.06
N CYS A 7 -3.68 12.46 3.51
CA CYS A 7 -2.75 11.59 4.22
C CYS A 7 -1.35 11.78 3.66
N THR A 8 -0.48 12.44 4.42
CA THR A 8 0.90 12.69 4.00
C THR A 8 1.69 11.40 3.79
N LEU A 9 1.51 10.42 4.67
CA LEU A 9 2.17 9.12 4.54
C LEU A 9 1.69 8.37 3.30
N CYS A 10 0.42 8.51 2.94
CA CYS A 10 -0.13 7.91 1.73
C CYS A 10 0.50 8.52 0.48
N GLU A 11 0.67 9.84 0.47
CA GLU A 11 1.32 10.54 -0.63
C GLU A 11 2.76 10.09 -0.80
N LYS A 12 3.51 9.98 0.30
CA LYS A 12 4.88 9.48 0.28
C LYS A 12 4.96 8.05 -0.23
N ALA A 13 4.04 7.20 0.17
CA ALA A 13 3.99 5.82 -0.29
C ALA A 13 3.75 5.73 -1.79
N LEU A 14 2.85 6.56 -2.32
CA LEU A 14 2.61 6.62 -3.76
C LEU A 14 3.86 7.07 -4.52
N GLU A 15 4.55 8.09 -4.03
CA GLU A 15 5.81 8.54 -4.63
C GLU A 15 6.85 7.44 -4.65
N GLN A 16 6.99 6.70 -3.56
CA GLN A 16 7.91 5.57 -3.47
C GLN A 16 7.55 4.48 -4.47
N LEU A 17 6.27 4.19 -4.65
CA LEU A 17 5.81 3.19 -5.62
C LEU A 17 6.16 3.59 -7.06
N PHE A 18 6.10 4.88 -7.38
CA PHE A 18 6.48 5.38 -8.70
C PHE A 18 8.00 5.32 -8.95
N GLU A 19 8.80 5.33 -7.88
CA GLU A 19 10.27 5.32 -7.98
C GLU A 19 10.86 3.92 -8.11
N ILE A 20 10.11 2.87 -7.73
CA ILE A 20 10.60 1.51 -7.78
C ILE A 20 10.06 0.76 -8.99
N ASP A 21 10.78 -0.29 -9.41
CA ASP A 21 10.33 -1.16 -10.48
C ASP A 21 9.31 -2.16 -9.95
N ILE A 22 8.12 -2.12 -10.54
CA ILE A 22 7.05 -3.06 -10.18
C ILE A 22 7.08 -4.21 -11.19
N PRO A 23 7.08 -5.48 -10.71
CA PRO A 23 7.12 -6.63 -11.60
C PRO A 23 5.99 -6.61 -12.62
N SER A 24 6.29 -7.06 -13.83
CA SER A 24 5.31 -7.23 -14.90
C SER A 24 4.19 -8.17 -14.43
N GLY A 25 2.96 -7.80 -14.67
CA GLY A 25 1.80 -8.57 -14.23
C GLY A 25 1.25 -8.17 -12.88
N LEU A 26 1.99 -7.36 -12.11
CA LEU A 26 1.50 -6.83 -10.85
C LEU A 26 0.91 -5.44 -11.09
N LYS A 27 -0.35 -5.26 -10.72
CA LYS A 27 -1.02 -3.96 -10.80
C LYS A 27 -1.25 -3.40 -9.41
N VAL A 28 -0.94 -2.12 -9.24
CA VAL A 28 -1.25 -1.42 -8.00
C VAL A 28 -2.53 -0.61 -8.21
N THR A 29 -3.53 -0.91 -7.40
CA THR A 29 -4.77 -0.14 -7.37
C THR A 29 -4.90 0.52 -6.01
N THR A 30 -5.61 1.62 -5.96
CA THR A 30 -5.84 2.34 -4.71
C THR A 30 -7.31 2.23 -4.31
N LYS A 31 -7.54 2.21 -3.00
CA LYS A 31 -8.89 2.21 -2.45
C LYS A 31 -8.97 3.19 -1.28
N ASP A 32 -9.89 4.13 -1.39
CA ASP A 32 -10.14 5.08 -0.33
C ASP A 32 -10.96 4.41 0.77
N ILE A 33 -10.43 4.34 1.98
CA ILE A 33 -11.11 3.68 3.09
C ILE A 33 -12.32 4.46 3.59
N SER A 34 -12.42 5.74 3.28
CA SER A 34 -13.53 6.57 3.74
C SER A 34 -14.89 6.16 3.15
N VAL A 35 -14.90 5.33 2.09
CA VAL A 35 -16.14 4.85 1.48
C VAL A 35 -16.84 3.77 2.30
N SER A 36 -16.21 3.25 3.34
CA SER A 36 -16.76 2.17 4.16
C SER A 36 -16.36 2.32 5.61
N ALA A 37 -17.33 2.31 6.53
CA ALA A 37 -17.07 2.35 7.96
C ALA A 37 -16.22 1.15 8.40
N ALA A 38 -16.45 -0.03 7.82
CA ALA A 38 -15.68 -1.23 8.13
C ALA A 38 -14.20 -1.06 7.76
N LEU A 39 -13.92 -0.42 6.62
CA LEU A 39 -12.54 -0.16 6.21
C LEU A 39 -11.87 0.86 7.13
N VAL A 40 -12.60 1.89 7.55
CA VAL A 40 -12.06 2.88 8.49
C VAL A 40 -11.72 2.22 9.82
N GLU A 41 -12.56 1.33 10.32
CA GLU A 41 -12.28 0.60 11.57
C GLU A 41 -11.05 -0.28 11.44
N GLU A 42 -10.91 -0.98 10.32
CA GLU A 42 -9.81 -1.92 10.13
C GLU A 42 -8.49 -1.22 9.83
N PHE A 43 -8.50 -0.22 8.97
CA PHE A 43 -7.26 0.38 8.43
C PHE A 43 -7.01 1.82 8.86
N GLY A 44 -7.94 2.47 9.53
CA GLY A 44 -7.89 3.92 9.80
C GLY A 44 -6.60 4.42 10.46
N GLU A 45 -5.99 3.63 11.34
CA GLU A 45 -4.73 3.97 12.00
C GLU A 45 -3.52 3.32 11.36
N ARG A 46 -3.73 2.50 10.34
CA ARG A 46 -2.69 1.69 9.70
C ARG A 46 -2.30 2.18 8.32
N ILE A 47 -3.09 3.06 7.71
CA ILE A 47 -2.86 3.53 6.34
C ILE A 47 -1.57 4.35 6.23
N PRO A 48 -0.89 4.28 5.07
CA PRO A 48 -1.22 3.44 3.92
C PRO A 48 -0.92 1.96 4.18
N VAL A 49 -1.79 1.09 3.68
CA VAL A 49 -1.61 -0.37 3.78
C VAL A 49 -1.58 -0.95 2.36
N LEU A 50 -0.53 -1.66 2.04
CA LEU A 50 -0.44 -2.44 0.82
C LEU A 50 -0.90 -3.85 1.11
N GLN A 51 -1.74 -4.40 0.25
CA GLN A 51 -2.23 -5.77 0.40
C GLN A 51 -2.12 -6.51 -0.92
N CYS A 52 -1.63 -7.74 -0.84
CA CYS A 52 -1.61 -8.68 -1.96
C CYS A 52 -1.96 -10.05 -1.42
N ASP A 53 -3.15 -10.54 -1.75
CA ASP A 53 -3.72 -11.77 -1.18
C ASP A 53 -3.71 -11.71 0.35
N ASP A 54 -2.99 -12.61 1.02
CA ASP A 54 -2.89 -12.65 2.47
C ASP A 54 -1.72 -11.82 3.04
N LEU A 55 -0.93 -11.20 2.17
CA LEU A 55 0.24 -10.44 2.57
C LEU A 55 -0.09 -8.96 2.68
N GLU A 56 0.37 -8.34 3.76
CA GLU A 56 0.15 -6.92 4.01
C GLU A 56 1.46 -6.24 4.39
N LEU A 57 1.60 -4.98 3.96
CA LEU A 57 2.65 -4.08 4.42
C LEU A 57 1.98 -2.80 4.91
N GLU A 58 2.08 -2.52 6.20
CA GLU A 58 1.46 -1.33 6.77
C GLU A 58 2.49 -0.26 7.12
N ALA A 59 2.04 1.00 7.08
CA ALA A 59 2.86 2.14 7.41
C ALA A 59 3.24 2.17 8.89
N PRO A 60 4.37 2.80 9.24
CA PRO A 60 5.32 3.42 8.31
C PRO A 60 6.25 2.40 7.67
N PHE A 61 6.64 2.65 6.42
CA PHE A 61 7.66 1.84 5.74
C PHE A 61 8.51 2.76 4.86
N ASP A 62 9.76 2.36 4.65
CA ASP A 62 10.66 3.08 3.76
C ASP A 62 10.72 2.40 2.38
N LYS A 63 11.49 3.00 1.48
CA LYS A 63 11.63 2.48 0.10
C LYS A 63 12.24 1.08 0.09
N ASP A 64 13.23 0.82 0.94
CA ASP A 64 13.90 -0.48 1.01
C ASP A 64 12.95 -1.56 1.51
N GLN A 65 12.14 -1.26 2.52
CA GLN A 65 11.13 -2.18 3.02
C GLN A 65 10.06 -2.46 1.95
N LEU A 66 9.65 -1.43 1.23
CA LEU A 66 8.67 -1.56 0.15
C LEU A 66 9.20 -2.45 -0.98
N GLU A 67 10.44 -2.22 -1.42
CA GLU A 67 11.08 -3.04 -2.45
C GLU A 67 11.22 -4.50 -2.00
N ALA A 68 11.64 -4.72 -0.76
CA ALA A 68 11.78 -6.07 -0.22
C ALA A 68 10.43 -6.80 -0.16
N TRP A 69 9.38 -6.10 0.25
CA TRP A 69 8.04 -6.68 0.32
C TRP A 69 7.52 -7.05 -1.07
N ILE A 70 7.69 -6.16 -2.05
CA ILE A 70 7.27 -6.43 -3.43
C ILE A 70 8.03 -7.60 -4.01
N SER A 71 9.33 -7.69 -3.74
CA SER A 71 10.16 -8.81 -4.20
C SER A 71 9.76 -10.15 -3.58
N SER A 72 9.15 -10.11 -2.40
CA SER A 72 8.70 -11.32 -1.70
C SER A 72 7.34 -11.82 -2.16
N LEU A 73 6.61 -11.03 -2.96
CA LEU A 73 5.29 -11.41 -3.43
C LEU A 73 5.35 -12.59 -4.40
N PRO A 74 4.31 -13.44 -4.43
CA PRO A 74 4.23 -14.50 -5.41
C PRO A 74 4.27 -13.95 -6.84
N ARG A 75 4.82 -14.71 -7.76
CA ARG A 75 4.85 -14.30 -9.17
C ARG A 75 3.46 -14.42 -9.77
N PHE A 76 3.13 -13.45 -10.60
CA PHE A 76 1.86 -13.38 -11.32
C PHE A 76 2.06 -13.69 -12.79
#